data_123609fc3127c750e864f4767058d669
#
_entry.id   123609fc3127c750e864f4767058d669
#
_cell.length_a   1.000
_cell.length_b   1.000
_cell.length_c   1.000
_cell.angle_alpha   90.00
_cell.angle_beta   90.00
_cell.angle_gamma   90.00
#
_symmetry.space_group_name_H-M   'P 1'
#
loop_
_entity.id
_entity.type
_entity.pdbx_description
1 polymer ?
#
loop_
_entity_poly.entity_id
_entity_poly.type
_entity_poly.pdbx_seq_one_letter_code
_entity_poly.pdbx_strand_id
1 'polypeptide(L)'
;MRKKILFIAGMMACCTWASAQEISRTWVADKGNGTYQNPVLYADYSDPDVCAAGDDFYMTASSFNCIPGLPILHSRDLVNWSLVNYALPVQEPKEFFDKAQHGKGVWAPAIRFHKGEFYIYWGDPDYGIYMIKTRDPKGSWSKPVLVKAGKGMIDPTPLWDEDGKVYLIHAYAGSRSGVNSILVICELNAEGTEVISDPVM
;
A
#
# COMPACT_ATOMS: atom_id res chain seq x y z
N MET A 1 -71.23 5.78 13.69
CA MET A 1 -70.20 4.78 14.01
C MET A 1 -68.92 5.12 13.25
N ARG A 2 -67.91 5.68 13.93
CA ARG A 2 -66.57 6.04 13.34
C ARG A 2 -65.60 4.90 13.62
N LYS A 3 -65.12 4.22 12.58
CA LYS A 3 -64.06 3.21 12.70
C LYS A 3 -62.71 3.91 12.85
N LYS A 4 -62.03 3.68 13.97
CA LYS A 4 -60.63 4.08 14.18
C LYS A 4 -59.73 3.03 13.52
N ILE A 5 -58.93 3.44 12.55
CA ILE A 5 -57.90 2.61 11.94
C ILE A 5 -56.63 2.86 12.78
N LEU A 6 -56.12 1.81 13.40
CA LEU A 6 -54.89 1.80 14.15
C LEU A 6 -53.76 1.49 13.19
N PHE A 7 -52.84 2.44 12.94
CA PHE A 7 -51.61 2.21 12.22
C PHE A 7 -50.58 1.65 13.19
N ILE A 8 -50.19 0.41 13.03
CA ILE A 8 -49.04 -0.20 13.70
C ILE A 8 -47.81 0.06 12.82
N ALA A 9 -46.97 1.02 13.23
CA ALA A 9 -45.65 1.24 12.61
C ALA A 9 -44.70 0.11 13.07
N GLY A 10 -44.45 -0.84 12.22
CA GLY A 10 -43.46 -1.87 12.46
C GLY A 10 -42.04 -1.27 12.33
N MET A 11 -41.36 -1.17 13.46
CA MET A 11 -39.97 -0.77 13.52
C MET A 11 -39.08 -1.97 13.06
N MET A 12 -38.62 -1.94 11.82
CA MET A 12 -37.69 -2.93 11.30
C MET A 12 -36.29 -2.62 11.87
N ALA A 13 -35.88 -3.37 12.88
CA ALA A 13 -34.51 -3.32 13.38
C ALA A 13 -33.60 -3.98 12.34
N CYS A 14 -32.84 -3.16 11.58
CA CYS A 14 -31.74 -3.65 10.80
C CYS A 14 -30.63 -4.13 11.75
N CYS A 15 -30.58 -5.42 12.03
CA CYS A 15 -29.39 -6.04 12.63
C CYS A 15 -28.28 -6.04 11.56
N THR A 16 -27.38 -5.08 11.62
CA THR A 16 -26.10 -5.16 10.90
C THR A 16 -25.29 -6.28 11.55
N TRP A 17 -25.19 -7.38 10.88
CA TRP A 17 -24.27 -8.45 11.26
C TRP A 17 -22.86 -7.90 10.99
N ALA A 18 -22.18 -7.44 12.03
CA ALA A 18 -20.74 -7.29 11.99
C ALA A 18 -20.19 -8.71 11.86
N SER A 19 -19.69 -9.08 10.68
CA SER A 19 -18.92 -10.30 10.53
C SER A 19 -17.65 -10.14 11.35
N ALA A 20 -17.60 -10.76 12.52
CA ALA A 20 -16.37 -10.90 13.27
C ALA A 20 -15.38 -11.67 12.38
N GLN A 21 -14.21 -11.09 12.14
CA GLN A 21 -13.15 -11.79 11.44
C GLN A 21 -12.80 -13.06 12.21
N GLU A 22 -12.83 -14.21 11.52
CA GLU A 22 -12.55 -15.48 12.17
C GLU A 22 -11.08 -15.53 12.58
N ILE A 23 -10.82 -15.66 13.89
CA ILE A 23 -9.46 -15.71 14.41
C ILE A 23 -8.78 -16.99 13.90
N SER A 24 -7.58 -16.87 13.34
CA SER A 24 -6.79 -18.02 12.88
C SER A 24 -6.59 -19.01 14.02
N ARG A 25 -6.81 -20.29 13.76
CA ARG A 25 -6.50 -21.38 14.71
C ARG A 25 -5.07 -21.86 14.59
N THR A 26 -4.35 -21.48 13.55
CA THR A 26 -2.98 -21.91 13.27
C THR A 26 -1.96 -21.04 14.00
N TRP A 27 -2.21 -19.72 14.03
CA TRP A 27 -1.31 -18.76 14.64
C TRP A 27 -2.09 -17.56 15.14
N VAL A 28 -1.86 -17.17 16.40
CA VAL A 28 -2.44 -15.97 17.02
C VAL A 28 -1.28 -15.18 17.63
N ALA A 29 -0.98 -14.02 17.06
CA ALA A 29 0.10 -13.17 17.55
C ALA A 29 -0.27 -12.50 18.88
N ASP A 30 -1.48 -11.95 18.98
CA ASP A 30 -2.00 -11.32 20.18
C ASP A 30 -2.40 -12.38 21.23
N LYS A 31 -1.81 -12.32 22.42
CA LYS A 31 -2.10 -13.24 23.52
C LYS A 31 -3.27 -12.82 24.41
N GLY A 32 -3.90 -11.68 24.10
CA GLY A 32 -5.06 -11.16 24.85
C GLY A 32 -4.75 -10.68 26.27
N ASN A 33 -3.49 -10.56 26.65
CA ASN A 33 -3.02 -10.15 27.98
C ASN A 33 -2.10 -8.90 27.95
N GLY A 34 -2.13 -8.15 26.84
CA GLY A 34 -1.26 -7.00 26.60
C GLY A 34 0.14 -7.37 26.10
N THR A 35 0.36 -8.64 25.74
CA THR A 35 1.60 -9.12 25.09
C THR A 35 1.30 -9.77 23.77
N TYR A 36 2.30 -9.81 22.89
CA TYR A 36 2.22 -10.49 21.60
C TYR A 36 3.47 -11.36 21.34
N GLN A 37 3.41 -12.16 20.32
CA GLN A 37 4.52 -12.98 19.86
C GLN A 37 4.77 -12.79 18.36
N ASN A 38 6.02 -12.86 17.96
CA ASN A 38 6.42 -12.81 16.56
C ASN A 38 6.29 -14.20 15.88
N PRO A 39 6.02 -14.23 14.57
CA PRO A 39 5.68 -13.07 13.72
C PRO A 39 4.28 -12.55 14.02
N VAL A 40 4.07 -11.22 13.97
CA VAL A 40 2.72 -10.62 14.11
C VAL A 40 1.81 -10.99 12.95
N LEU A 41 2.38 -11.27 11.78
CA LEU A 41 1.70 -11.82 10.61
C LEU A 41 2.38 -13.14 10.22
N TYR A 42 1.64 -14.26 10.32
CA TYR A 42 2.12 -15.58 9.89
C TYR A 42 1.77 -15.78 8.41
N ALA A 43 2.35 -14.94 7.55
CA ALA A 43 2.12 -14.90 6.12
C ALA A 43 3.32 -14.26 5.41
N ASP A 44 3.42 -14.45 4.10
CA ASP A 44 4.47 -13.86 3.27
C ASP A 44 4.05 -12.44 2.84
N TYR A 45 4.60 -11.46 3.55
CA TYR A 45 4.53 -10.04 3.20
C TYR A 45 5.96 -9.51 3.13
N SER A 46 6.62 -9.72 1.97
CA SER A 46 7.99 -9.29 1.74
C SER A 46 8.10 -7.77 1.66
N ASP A 47 9.20 -7.24 2.18
CA ASP A 47 9.52 -5.80 2.16
C ASP A 47 8.35 -4.92 2.63
N PRO A 48 7.79 -5.16 3.82
CA PRO A 48 6.63 -4.42 4.29
C PRO A 48 7.01 -3.00 4.68
N ASP A 49 6.15 -2.04 4.32
CA ASP A 49 6.25 -0.65 4.78
C ASP A 49 4.93 -0.19 5.38
N VAL A 50 5.01 0.63 6.43
CA VAL A 50 3.86 1.04 7.25
C VAL A 50 3.81 2.56 7.40
N CYS A 51 2.63 3.15 7.28
CA CYS A 51 2.38 4.53 7.67
C CYS A 51 1.26 4.66 8.71
N ALA A 52 1.32 5.72 9.51
CA ALA A 52 0.25 6.11 10.42
C ALA A 52 -0.62 7.20 9.80
N ALA A 53 -1.94 7.12 10.03
CA ALA A 53 -2.91 8.14 9.66
C ALA A 53 -3.92 8.29 10.80
N GLY A 54 -3.69 9.26 11.69
CA GLY A 54 -4.41 9.37 12.96
C GLY A 54 -4.13 8.16 13.85
N ASP A 55 -5.17 7.48 14.29
CA ASP A 55 -5.09 6.27 15.14
C ASP A 55 -5.01 4.97 14.34
N ASP A 56 -4.94 5.06 13.02
CA ASP A 56 -4.92 3.91 12.12
C ASP A 56 -3.52 3.72 11.51
N PHE A 57 -3.12 2.46 11.33
CA PHE A 57 -1.90 2.07 10.63
C PHE A 57 -2.26 1.32 9.35
N TYR A 58 -1.55 1.65 8.28
CA TYR A 58 -1.70 0.98 6.99
C TYR A 58 -0.38 0.45 6.52
N MET A 59 -0.37 -0.80 6.06
CA MET A 59 0.80 -1.50 5.57
C MET A 59 0.59 -1.94 4.13
N THR A 60 1.64 -1.90 3.34
CA THR A 60 1.73 -2.55 2.03
C THR A 60 2.97 -3.43 1.96
N ALA A 61 3.07 -4.26 0.93
CA ALA A 61 4.19 -5.16 0.72
C ALA A 61 4.42 -5.44 -0.78
N SER A 62 5.55 -6.04 -1.10
CA SER A 62 5.91 -6.48 -2.45
C SER A 62 4.88 -7.45 -3.05
N SER A 63 4.79 -7.46 -4.38
CA SER A 63 3.93 -8.35 -5.15
C SER A 63 4.69 -8.86 -6.36
N PHE A 64 5.41 -9.98 -6.20
CA PHE A 64 6.38 -10.46 -7.19
C PHE A 64 5.81 -11.34 -8.29
N ASN A 65 4.61 -11.88 -8.13
CA ASN A 65 4.18 -12.99 -8.98
C ASN A 65 2.80 -12.81 -9.60
N CYS A 66 1.95 -11.97 -9.05
CA CYS A 66 0.54 -11.91 -9.45
C CYS A 66 -0.10 -10.55 -9.19
N ILE A 67 -1.16 -10.31 -9.95
CA ILE A 67 -2.09 -9.21 -9.79
C ILE A 67 -3.43 -9.80 -9.29
N PRO A 68 -4.16 -9.11 -8.39
CA PRO A 68 -3.92 -7.76 -7.88
C PRO A 68 -2.71 -7.70 -6.95
N GLY A 69 -1.94 -6.62 -7.06
CA GLY A 69 -0.76 -6.34 -6.25
C GLY A 69 -0.99 -5.25 -5.21
N LEU A 70 0.06 -4.93 -4.45
CA LEU A 70 0.05 -3.93 -3.38
C LEU A 70 -1.06 -4.22 -2.35
N PRO A 71 -0.95 -5.31 -1.57
CA PRO A 71 -1.91 -5.58 -0.50
C PRO A 71 -1.93 -4.40 0.48
N ILE A 72 -3.13 -4.02 0.91
CA ILE A 72 -3.32 -3.00 1.94
C ILE A 72 -3.86 -3.68 3.19
N LEU A 73 -3.05 -3.68 4.23
CA LEU A 73 -3.43 -4.15 5.54
C LEU A 73 -3.68 -2.96 6.46
N HIS A 74 -4.62 -3.13 7.39
CA HIS A 74 -5.01 -2.14 8.36
C HIS A 74 -4.86 -2.70 9.78
N SER A 75 -4.38 -1.88 10.69
CA SER A 75 -4.28 -2.17 12.12
C SER A 75 -4.53 -0.91 12.96
N ARG A 76 -4.85 -1.08 14.24
CA ARG A 76 -4.91 -0.02 15.25
C ARG A 76 -3.87 -0.19 16.34
N ASP A 77 -3.10 -1.28 16.32
CA ASP A 77 -2.17 -1.63 17.40
C ASP A 77 -0.85 -2.24 16.90
N LEU A 78 -0.67 -2.34 15.57
CA LEU A 78 0.48 -2.95 14.90
C LEU A 78 0.64 -4.46 15.15
N VAL A 79 -0.30 -5.09 15.84
CA VAL A 79 -0.31 -6.53 16.17
C VAL A 79 -1.44 -7.24 15.41
N ASN A 80 -2.64 -6.66 15.48
CA ASN A 80 -3.84 -7.21 14.83
C ASN A 80 -4.03 -6.55 13.46
N TRP A 81 -3.70 -7.28 12.40
CA TRP A 81 -3.75 -6.82 11.02
C TRP A 81 -4.89 -7.47 10.24
N SER A 82 -5.55 -6.71 9.40
CA SER A 82 -6.60 -7.16 8.50
C SER A 82 -6.30 -6.72 7.08
N LEU A 83 -6.32 -7.63 6.10
CA LEU A 83 -6.26 -7.30 4.69
C LEU A 83 -7.58 -6.61 4.31
N VAL A 84 -7.50 -5.36 3.85
CA VAL A 84 -8.68 -4.53 3.55
C VAL A 84 -8.81 -4.19 2.07
N ASN A 85 -7.72 -4.29 1.29
CA ASN A 85 -7.72 -3.96 -0.14
C ASN A 85 -6.48 -4.52 -0.85
N TYR A 86 -6.52 -4.44 -2.19
CA TYR A 86 -5.35 -4.49 -3.07
C TYR A 86 -5.33 -3.21 -3.90
N ALA A 87 -4.29 -2.39 -3.75
CA ALA A 87 -4.22 -1.06 -4.34
C ALA A 87 -3.93 -1.08 -5.86
N LEU A 88 -3.39 -2.19 -6.39
CA LEU A 88 -2.97 -2.32 -7.77
C LEU A 88 -3.73 -3.45 -8.48
N PRO A 89 -4.95 -3.20 -8.99
CA PRO A 89 -5.72 -4.21 -9.71
C PRO A 89 -5.14 -4.54 -11.09
N VAL A 90 -4.42 -3.60 -11.71
CA VAL A 90 -3.75 -3.76 -13.00
C VAL A 90 -2.38 -3.10 -12.93
N GLN A 91 -1.34 -3.81 -13.33
CA GLN A 91 0.02 -3.27 -13.47
C GLN A 91 0.34 -3.00 -14.93
N GLU A 92 1.07 -1.93 -15.17
CA GLU A 92 1.56 -1.55 -16.50
C GLU A 92 2.99 -2.06 -16.74
N PRO A 93 3.36 -2.47 -17.98
CA PRO A 93 2.45 -2.61 -19.12
C PRO A 93 1.52 -3.82 -18.98
N LYS A 94 0.24 -3.62 -19.24
CA LYS A 94 -0.80 -4.62 -19.02
C LYS A 94 -0.55 -5.91 -19.80
N GLU A 95 -0.17 -5.83 -21.06
CA GLU A 95 0.09 -6.98 -21.93
C GLU A 95 1.23 -7.88 -21.42
N PHE A 96 2.10 -7.34 -20.56
CA PHE A 96 3.15 -8.10 -19.90
C PHE A 96 2.65 -8.73 -18.59
N PHE A 97 1.87 -7.99 -17.82
CA PHE A 97 1.40 -8.41 -16.49
C PHE A 97 0.03 -9.08 -16.48
N ASP A 98 -0.64 -9.26 -17.62
CA ASP A 98 -1.83 -10.12 -17.75
C ASP A 98 -1.52 -11.63 -17.64
N LYS A 99 -0.23 -11.96 -17.51
CA LYS A 99 0.31 -13.31 -17.28
C LYS A 99 1.16 -13.31 -16.02
N ALA A 100 1.25 -14.46 -15.35
CA ALA A 100 2.12 -14.62 -14.18
C ALA A 100 3.58 -14.30 -14.53
N GLN A 101 4.20 -13.41 -13.76
CA GLN A 101 5.58 -12.95 -13.96
C GLN A 101 6.38 -13.23 -12.69
N HIS A 102 7.06 -14.36 -12.63
CA HIS A 102 7.82 -14.76 -11.44
C HIS A 102 9.00 -13.83 -11.16
N GLY A 103 9.04 -13.28 -9.94
CA GLY A 103 10.08 -12.39 -9.48
C GLY A 103 10.10 -11.02 -10.16
N LYS A 104 8.97 -10.59 -10.74
CA LYS A 104 8.82 -9.29 -11.40
C LYS A 104 7.64 -8.54 -10.80
N GLY A 105 7.46 -7.29 -11.24
CA GLY A 105 6.33 -6.49 -10.82
C GLY A 105 6.67 -5.54 -9.68
N VAL A 106 5.91 -5.55 -8.60
CA VAL A 106 6.07 -4.62 -7.48
C VAL A 106 7.18 -5.10 -6.54
N TRP A 107 8.26 -4.32 -6.46
CA TRP A 107 9.35 -4.53 -5.53
C TRP A 107 9.38 -3.43 -4.47
N ALA A 108 9.52 -3.83 -3.20
CA ALA A 108 9.71 -2.98 -2.03
C ALA A 108 8.97 -1.63 -2.07
N PRO A 109 7.64 -1.64 -1.99
CA PRO A 109 6.85 -0.42 -2.03
C PRO A 109 7.02 0.39 -0.75
N ALA A 110 6.93 1.73 -0.85
CA ALA A 110 6.84 2.62 0.29
C ALA A 110 5.46 3.27 0.34
N ILE A 111 4.78 3.21 1.50
CA ILE A 111 3.50 3.86 1.74
C ILE A 111 3.70 5.09 2.64
N ARG A 112 3.13 6.23 2.26
CA ARG A 112 3.19 7.48 3.05
C ARG A 112 1.82 8.13 3.12
N PHE A 113 1.54 8.80 4.23
CA PHE A 113 0.36 9.64 4.41
C PHE A 113 0.80 11.10 4.49
N HIS A 114 0.32 11.93 3.55
CA HIS A 114 0.65 13.34 3.50
C HIS A 114 -0.56 14.17 3.09
N LYS A 115 -0.88 15.23 3.85
CA LYS A 115 -1.99 16.17 3.58
C LYS A 115 -3.33 15.50 3.25
N GLY A 116 -3.67 14.41 3.96
CA GLY A 116 -4.94 13.72 3.80
C GLY A 116 -5.01 12.75 2.63
N GLU A 117 -3.90 12.45 1.99
CA GLU A 117 -3.78 11.45 0.92
C GLU A 117 -2.72 10.41 1.27
N PHE A 118 -2.98 9.16 0.87
CA PHE A 118 -2.01 8.08 0.89
C PHE A 118 -1.32 8.00 -0.45
N TYR A 119 -0.01 7.78 -0.42
CA TYR A 119 0.85 7.60 -1.58
C TYR A 119 1.57 6.27 -1.46
N ILE A 120 1.63 5.51 -2.53
CA ILE A 120 2.48 4.33 -2.62
C ILE A 120 3.41 4.51 -3.82
N TYR A 121 4.71 4.41 -3.56
CA TYR A 121 5.74 4.33 -4.60
C TYR A 121 6.31 2.93 -4.60
N TRP A 122 6.60 2.39 -5.76
CA TRP A 122 7.27 1.09 -5.89
C TRP A 122 8.24 1.06 -7.06
N GLY A 123 9.27 0.22 -6.95
CA GLY A 123 10.16 -0.11 -8.04
C GLY A 123 9.59 -1.26 -8.88
N ASP A 124 9.45 -1.04 -10.17
CA ASP A 124 9.45 -2.11 -11.14
C ASP A 124 10.85 -2.18 -11.74
N PRO A 125 11.65 -3.24 -11.43
CA PRO A 125 13.07 -3.25 -11.78
C PRO A 125 13.34 -3.28 -13.28
N ASP A 126 12.35 -3.56 -14.11
CA ASP A 126 12.47 -3.61 -15.57
C ASP A 126 11.95 -2.32 -16.25
N TYR A 127 11.07 -1.55 -15.60
CA TYR A 127 10.42 -0.36 -16.19
C TYR A 127 10.72 0.95 -15.47
N GLY A 128 10.81 0.95 -14.13
CA GLY A 128 11.11 2.15 -13.37
C GLY A 128 10.32 2.31 -12.06
N ILE A 129 10.23 3.52 -11.58
CA ILE A 129 9.51 3.86 -10.35
C ILE A 129 8.11 4.37 -10.71
N TYR A 130 7.11 3.72 -10.16
CA TYR A 130 5.70 4.09 -10.27
C TYR A 130 5.14 4.63 -8.97
N MET A 131 4.02 5.33 -9.07
CA MET A 131 3.26 5.86 -7.94
C MET A 131 1.76 5.74 -8.17
N ILE A 132 1.01 5.48 -7.09
CA ILE A 132 -0.45 5.63 -7.00
C ILE A 132 -0.80 6.38 -5.73
N LYS A 133 -2.01 7.00 -5.70
CA LYS A 133 -2.52 7.69 -4.51
C LYS A 133 -4.02 7.54 -4.32
N THR A 134 -4.47 7.75 -3.08
CA THR A 134 -5.89 7.77 -2.71
C THR A 134 -6.12 8.57 -1.43
N ARG A 135 -7.36 8.97 -1.18
CA ARG A 135 -7.80 9.48 0.14
C ARG A 135 -8.41 8.41 1.03
N ASP A 136 -8.80 7.28 0.44
CA ASP A 136 -9.36 6.14 1.16
C ASP A 136 -8.59 4.87 0.77
N PRO A 137 -7.70 4.36 1.64
CA PRO A 137 -6.91 3.17 1.33
C PRO A 137 -7.75 1.89 1.19
N LYS A 138 -8.99 1.88 1.70
CA LYS A 138 -9.95 0.78 1.56
C LYS A 138 -10.77 0.87 0.26
N GLY A 139 -10.73 2.03 -0.40
CA GLY A 139 -11.43 2.32 -1.65
C GLY A 139 -10.55 2.19 -2.89
N SER A 140 -10.90 2.94 -3.92
CA SER A 140 -10.17 2.95 -5.19
C SER A 140 -8.91 3.80 -5.12
N TRP A 141 -7.85 3.31 -5.74
CA TRP A 141 -6.60 4.02 -5.93
C TRP A 141 -6.52 4.63 -7.34
N SER A 142 -5.68 5.63 -7.52
CA SER A 142 -5.42 6.23 -8.84
C SER A 142 -4.81 5.21 -9.80
N LYS A 143 -4.83 5.52 -11.09
CA LYS A 143 -4.00 4.77 -12.06
C LYS A 143 -2.53 4.96 -11.74
N PRO A 144 -1.67 3.96 -12.06
CA PRO A 144 -0.22 4.10 -11.94
C PRO A 144 0.32 5.26 -12.77
N VAL A 145 1.21 6.04 -12.17
CA VAL A 145 2.00 7.08 -12.83
C VAL A 145 3.46 6.63 -12.84
N LEU A 146 4.10 6.60 -14.00
CA LEU A 146 5.54 6.36 -14.11
C LEU A 146 6.28 7.64 -13.73
N VAL A 147 6.81 7.68 -12.52
CA VAL A 147 7.51 8.84 -11.94
C VAL A 147 8.91 9.00 -12.51
N LYS A 148 9.59 7.86 -12.71
CA LYS A 148 10.96 7.83 -13.25
C LYS A 148 11.15 6.55 -14.07
N ALA A 149 11.35 6.69 -15.36
CA ALA A 149 11.65 5.57 -16.25
C ALA A 149 13.10 5.11 -16.10
N GLY A 150 13.34 3.80 -16.18
CA GLY A 150 14.68 3.21 -16.20
C GLY A 150 14.72 1.83 -15.58
N LYS A 151 15.83 1.12 -15.79
CA LYS A 151 16.03 -0.24 -15.28
C LYS A 151 16.78 -0.26 -13.97
N GLY A 152 16.41 -1.19 -13.11
CA GLY A 152 17.12 -1.51 -11.88
C GLY A 152 16.89 -0.54 -10.74
N MET A 153 16.01 0.44 -10.86
CA MET A 153 15.64 1.30 -9.74
C MET A 153 14.72 0.54 -8.79
N ILE A 154 15.09 0.51 -7.51
CA ILE A 154 14.40 -0.25 -6.45
C ILE A 154 14.29 0.58 -5.18
N ASP A 155 13.44 0.12 -4.27
CA ASP A 155 13.27 0.64 -2.90
C ASP A 155 12.98 2.16 -2.87
N PRO A 156 12.04 2.66 -3.69
CA PRO A 156 11.77 4.10 -3.75
C PRO A 156 11.06 4.57 -2.49
N THR A 157 11.55 5.66 -1.91
CA THR A 157 10.94 6.29 -0.74
C THR A 157 10.75 7.79 -0.98
N PRO A 158 9.50 8.31 -0.95
CA PRO A 158 9.27 9.74 -1.03
C PRO A 158 9.41 10.40 0.35
N LEU A 159 9.87 11.65 0.34
CA LEU A 159 9.94 12.52 1.51
C LEU A 159 9.37 13.90 1.15
N TRP A 160 8.33 14.32 1.86
CA TRP A 160 7.90 15.73 1.88
C TRP A 160 8.64 16.43 3.02
N ASP A 161 9.54 17.33 2.66
CA ASP A 161 10.42 18.00 3.63
C ASP A 161 9.79 19.30 4.16
N GLU A 162 10.34 19.80 5.26
CA GLU A 162 9.89 21.04 5.90
C GLU A 162 10.20 22.27 5.06
N ASP A 163 11.16 22.19 4.14
CA ASP A 163 11.47 23.24 3.16
C ASP A 163 10.40 23.40 2.06
N GLY A 164 9.39 22.53 2.05
CA GLY A 164 8.30 22.49 1.08
C GLY A 164 8.61 21.73 -0.20
N LYS A 165 9.78 21.14 -0.31
CA LYS A 165 10.19 20.28 -1.42
C LYS A 165 9.78 18.84 -1.20
N VAL A 166 9.73 18.09 -2.30
CA VAL A 166 9.47 16.66 -2.29
C VAL A 166 10.69 15.96 -2.88
N TYR A 167 11.20 14.98 -2.14
CA TYR A 167 12.34 14.20 -2.56
C TYR A 167 11.96 12.74 -2.79
N LEU A 168 12.65 12.10 -3.74
CA LEU A 168 12.61 10.67 -3.99
C LEU A 168 13.99 10.09 -3.76
N ILE A 169 14.08 9.13 -2.85
CA ILE A 169 15.31 8.36 -2.62
C ILE A 169 15.05 6.96 -3.18
N HIS A 170 16.03 6.41 -3.91
CA HIS A 170 15.95 5.04 -4.40
C HIS A 170 17.33 4.39 -4.48
N ALA A 171 17.37 3.07 -4.55
CA ALA A 171 18.56 2.28 -4.80
C ALA A 171 18.60 1.71 -6.22
N TYR A 172 19.62 0.90 -6.50
CA TYR A 172 19.73 0.13 -7.73
C TYR A 172 19.96 -1.36 -7.46
N ALA A 173 19.27 -2.20 -8.21
CA ALA A 173 19.50 -3.64 -8.26
C ALA A 173 20.58 -3.99 -9.28
N GLY A 174 21.71 -4.50 -8.84
CA GLY A 174 22.82 -4.88 -9.71
C GLY A 174 22.45 -5.89 -10.80
N SER A 175 21.47 -6.75 -10.53
CA SER A 175 20.96 -7.73 -11.49
C SER A 175 20.24 -7.12 -12.71
N ARG A 176 19.89 -5.84 -12.65
CA ARG A 176 19.19 -5.13 -13.74
C ARG A 176 19.97 -3.95 -14.30
N SER A 177 20.65 -3.18 -13.42
CA SER A 177 21.39 -1.97 -13.80
C SER A 177 22.89 -2.20 -13.94
N GLY A 178 23.42 -3.32 -13.44
CA GLY A 178 24.86 -3.54 -13.30
C GLY A 178 25.51 -2.74 -12.17
N VAL A 179 24.74 -1.96 -11.43
CA VAL A 179 25.16 -1.11 -10.32
C VAL A 179 24.42 -1.50 -9.07
N ASN A 180 25.09 -1.53 -7.92
CA ASN A 180 24.48 -1.81 -6.62
C ASN A 180 25.19 -0.99 -5.53
N SER A 181 24.61 -1.02 -4.30
CA SER A 181 25.16 -0.33 -3.13
C SER A 181 25.27 1.20 -3.30
N ILE A 182 24.38 1.80 -4.09
CA ILE A 182 24.28 3.24 -4.33
C ILE A 182 22.87 3.69 -3.97
N LEU A 183 22.78 4.76 -3.20
CA LEU A 183 21.55 5.53 -2.99
C LEU A 183 21.58 6.77 -3.88
N VAL A 184 20.41 7.07 -4.44
CA VAL A 184 20.21 8.24 -5.29
C VAL A 184 19.08 9.06 -4.71
N ILE A 185 19.26 10.38 -4.67
CA ILE A 185 18.23 11.33 -4.31
C ILE A 185 17.90 12.23 -5.51
N CYS A 186 16.61 12.44 -5.75
CA CYS A 186 16.08 13.35 -6.76
C CYS A 186 15.02 14.25 -6.13
N GLU A 187 14.84 15.46 -6.64
CA GLU A 187 13.70 16.31 -6.32
C GLU A 187 12.51 15.94 -7.22
N LEU A 188 11.32 15.82 -6.63
CA LEU A 188 10.05 15.64 -7.33
C LEU A 188 9.31 16.98 -7.48
N ASN A 189 8.39 17.05 -8.44
CA ASN A 189 7.40 18.11 -8.47
C ASN A 189 6.51 18.08 -7.21
N ALA A 190 5.76 19.14 -6.95
CA ALA A 190 4.93 19.27 -5.74
C ALA A 190 3.87 18.18 -5.60
N GLU A 191 3.40 17.62 -6.70
CA GLU A 191 2.43 16.54 -6.77
C GLU A 191 3.05 15.15 -6.54
N GLY A 192 4.39 15.05 -6.54
CA GLY A 192 5.13 13.79 -6.38
C GLY A 192 5.05 12.86 -7.60
N THR A 193 4.71 13.39 -8.77
CA THR A 193 4.42 12.60 -9.98
C THR A 193 5.58 12.53 -10.98
N GLU A 194 6.59 13.37 -10.82
CA GLU A 194 7.68 13.50 -11.79
C GLU A 194 8.98 13.96 -11.11
N VAL A 195 10.09 13.40 -11.53
CA VAL A 195 11.43 13.87 -11.14
C VAL A 195 11.78 15.14 -11.90
N ILE A 196 12.16 16.21 -11.17
CA ILE A 196 12.46 17.53 -11.75
C ILE A 196 13.92 17.98 -11.59
N SER A 197 14.76 17.17 -10.96
CA SER A 197 16.19 17.47 -10.78
C SER A 197 17.07 16.37 -11.35
N ASP A 198 18.35 16.71 -11.58
CA ASP A 198 19.38 15.71 -11.77
C ASP A 198 19.57 14.86 -10.49
N PRO A 199 19.90 13.58 -10.64
CA PRO A 199 20.15 12.71 -9.50
C PRO A 199 21.45 13.07 -8.78
N VAL A 200 21.43 13.03 -7.46
CA VAL A 200 22.60 13.14 -6.59
C VAL A 200 22.87 11.77 -5.97
N MET A 201 24.12 11.33 -6.00
CA MET A 201 24.60 10.03 -5.49
C MET A 201 25.53 10.25 -4.30
#